data_14cd0ccac427d1711a1d8c6eea3cae81
#
_entry.id   14cd0ccac427d1711a1d8c6eea3cae81
#
_cell.length_a   1.000
_cell.length_b   1.000
_cell.length_c   1.000
_cell.angle_alpha   90.00
_cell.angle_beta   90.00
_cell.angle_gamma   90.00
#
_symmetry.space_group_name_H-M   'P 1'
#
loop_
_entity.id
_entity.type
_entity.pdbx_description
1 polymer ?
#
loop_
_entity_poly.entity_id
_entity_poly.type
_entity_poly.pdbx_seq_one_letter_code
_entity_poly.pdbx_strand_id
1 'polypeptide(L)'
;MGCSKNLVDSELLMKQFEANGYHCVHDSKRPQGEIAVINTCGFIEDAKQESIDTILEFVQRKQEGRLKKLYVMGCLSQRYQKELEKEIPEVDKFYGKFNYKQLLGELGKADVPSCDGHRHLTTPRHYAYVKIAEGCDRHCAYCAIPIITGKHVSRPKAEILQEVRDMVAEGVKEFQIIAQELTYYGIDLDGKHHITDLISDMADIPGVKWIRLHYAYPNQFPMYLLDVMREKENVCSYLDIALQHISDHMLTRMRRHVSKQETIELIKQLRERVPGIHIRTTLMVGFPGETDEDFAELMEFVRWARFERMGAFAYSEEEGTYSANHYEDDVPQEVKQKRLDQLMALQQDISAEIEAEKVGQEMKVIVDRKEGDYYIARSEFCSPEVDPEVLIKADKRLRVGQFYQVRITSSDEFDLYAELV
;
A
#
# COMPACT_ATOMS: atom_id res chain seq x y z
N MET A 1 -9.15 -8.82 -3.17
CA MET A 1 -8.94 -7.78 -4.20
C MET A 1 -8.60 -6.45 -3.56
N GLY A 2 -7.92 -5.57 -4.26
CA GLY A 2 -7.58 -4.23 -3.81
C GLY A 2 -6.26 -4.12 -3.08
N CYS A 3 -6.13 -3.05 -2.26
CA CYS A 3 -4.88 -2.66 -1.62
C CYS A 3 -4.71 -3.29 -0.21
N SER A 4 -3.55 -3.09 0.40
CA SER A 4 -3.24 -3.52 1.76
C SER A 4 -4.26 -3.05 2.82
N LYS A 5 -4.92 -1.88 2.62
CA LYS A 5 -5.99 -1.41 3.53
C LYS A 5 -7.23 -2.31 3.44
N ASN A 6 -7.63 -2.69 2.21
CA ASN A 6 -8.74 -3.63 2.00
C ASN A 6 -8.41 -5.02 2.55
N LEU A 7 -7.14 -5.44 2.47
CA LEU A 7 -6.71 -6.71 3.05
C LEU A 7 -6.93 -6.71 4.57
N VAL A 8 -6.49 -5.66 5.28
CA VAL A 8 -6.72 -5.52 6.73
C VAL A 8 -8.21 -5.55 7.06
N ASP A 9 -9.06 -4.87 6.27
CA ASP A 9 -10.52 -4.88 6.47
C ASP A 9 -11.10 -6.29 6.28
N SER A 10 -10.61 -7.06 5.30
CA SER A 10 -11.01 -8.45 5.08
C SER A 10 -10.59 -9.37 6.23
N GLU A 11 -9.38 -9.22 6.73
CA GLU A 11 -8.85 -10.01 7.85
C GLU A 11 -9.63 -9.78 9.15
N LEU A 12 -10.02 -8.52 9.43
CA LEU A 12 -10.91 -8.17 10.53
C LEU A 12 -12.29 -8.84 10.39
N LEU A 13 -12.87 -8.77 9.19
CA LEU A 13 -14.16 -9.40 8.90
C LEU A 13 -14.09 -10.92 9.02
N MET A 14 -13.06 -11.56 8.48
CA MET A 14 -12.86 -13.00 8.59
C MET A 14 -12.78 -13.44 10.04
N LYS A 15 -12.07 -12.69 10.91
CA LYS A 15 -12.01 -12.98 12.34
C LYS A 15 -13.37 -12.93 13.02
N GLN A 16 -14.20 -11.94 12.66
CA GLN A 16 -15.58 -11.85 13.14
C GLN A 16 -16.45 -13.02 12.66
N PHE A 17 -16.29 -13.47 11.43
CA PHE A 17 -16.97 -14.66 10.91
C PHE A 17 -16.55 -15.93 11.65
N GLU A 18 -15.25 -16.13 11.88
CA GLU A 18 -14.73 -17.27 12.63
C GLU A 18 -15.28 -17.32 14.06
N ALA A 19 -15.29 -16.16 14.74
CA ALA A 19 -15.86 -16.05 16.08
C ALA A 19 -17.36 -16.40 16.13
N ASN A 20 -18.06 -16.25 15.00
CA ASN A 20 -19.44 -16.64 14.80
C ASN A 20 -19.63 -18.07 14.26
N GLY A 21 -18.56 -18.86 14.21
CA GLY A 21 -18.60 -20.29 13.84
C GLY A 21 -18.54 -20.58 12.34
N TYR A 22 -18.19 -19.60 11.51
CA TYR A 22 -17.92 -19.83 10.10
C TYR A 22 -16.48 -20.30 9.88
N HIS A 23 -16.27 -21.12 8.88
CA HIS A 23 -14.94 -21.43 8.36
C HIS A 23 -14.67 -20.51 7.17
N CYS A 24 -13.65 -19.67 7.28
CA CYS A 24 -13.28 -18.70 6.26
C CYS A 24 -12.14 -19.23 5.37
N VAL A 25 -12.21 -18.96 4.07
CA VAL A 25 -11.15 -19.23 3.11
C VAL A 25 -10.92 -17.94 2.32
N HIS A 26 -9.70 -17.46 2.35
CA HIS A 26 -9.29 -16.25 1.63
C HIS A 26 -8.70 -16.62 0.27
N ASP A 27 -9.08 -15.87 -0.75
CA ASP A 27 -8.49 -15.86 -2.10
C ASP A 27 -8.27 -17.25 -2.76
N SER A 28 -9.27 -18.13 -2.60
CA SER A 28 -9.18 -19.49 -3.12
C SER A 28 -9.31 -19.53 -4.64
N LYS A 29 -8.37 -20.17 -5.32
CA LYS A 29 -8.45 -20.50 -6.75
C LYS A 29 -9.63 -21.44 -7.08
N ARG A 30 -10.19 -22.13 -6.07
CA ARG A 30 -11.35 -23.02 -6.19
C ARG A 30 -12.31 -22.77 -5.03
N PRO A 31 -13.01 -21.63 -5.01
CA PRO A 31 -13.92 -21.32 -3.93
C PRO A 31 -15.05 -22.35 -3.83
N GLN A 32 -15.24 -22.92 -2.63
CA GLN A 32 -16.21 -23.96 -2.31
C GLN A 32 -17.06 -23.58 -1.10
N GLY A 33 -17.36 -22.30 -0.95
CA GLY A 33 -18.17 -21.83 0.16
C GLY A 33 -19.66 -21.72 -0.19
N GLU A 34 -20.53 -21.79 0.82
CA GLU A 34 -21.95 -21.47 0.65
C GLU A 34 -22.21 -19.97 0.54
N ILE A 35 -21.33 -19.16 1.12
CA ILE A 35 -21.39 -17.70 1.16
C ILE A 35 -20.09 -17.13 0.61
N ALA A 36 -20.18 -16.18 -0.29
CA ALA A 36 -19.06 -15.36 -0.73
C ALA A 36 -19.25 -13.90 -0.29
N VAL A 37 -18.17 -13.31 0.17
CA VAL A 37 -18.07 -11.87 0.43
C VAL A 37 -16.93 -11.31 -0.40
N ILE A 38 -17.24 -10.41 -1.33
CA ILE A 38 -16.25 -9.77 -2.20
C ILE A 38 -15.95 -8.38 -1.65
N ASN A 39 -14.69 -8.17 -1.20
CA ASN A 39 -14.21 -6.86 -0.79
C ASN A 39 -13.56 -6.17 -2.01
N THR A 40 -14.18 -5.09 -2.49
CA THR A 40 -13.90 -4.46 -3.79
C THR A 40 -13.00 -3.24 -3.67
N CYS A 41 -12.23 -2.98 -4.73
CA CYS A 41 -11.51 -1.72 -4.93
C CYS A 41 -12.30 -0.78 -5.86
N GLY A 42 -12.29 0.52 -5.55
CA GLY A 42 -13.01 1.53 -6.32
C GLY A 42 -12.17 2.79 -6.56
N PHE A 43 -10.83 2.65 -6.53
CA PHE A 43 -9.92 3.78 -6.55
C PHE A 43 -9.50 4.19 -7.97
N ILE A 44 -9.10 3.25 -8.81
CA ILE A 44 -8.71 3.47 -10.21
C ILE A 44 -9.51 2.56 -11.14
N GLU A 45 -9.61 2.93 -12.42
CA GLU A 45 -10.46 2.24 -13.39
C GLU A 45 -10.16 0.75 -13.51
N ASP A 46 -8.89 0.36 -13.66
CA ASP A 46 -8.49 -1.05 -13.77
C ASP A 46 -8.93 -1.87 -12.55
N ALA A 47 -8.80 -1.31 -11.34
CA ALA A 47 -9.22 -1.99 -10.12
C ALA A 47 -10.76 -2.04 -9.97
N LYS A 48 -11.48 -1.05 -10.52
CA LYS A 48 -12.95 -1.09 -10.63
C LYS A 48 -13.38 -2.21 -11.57
N GLN A 49 -12.75 -2.31 -12.76
CA GLN A 49 -13.05 -3.36 -13.73
C GLN A 49 -12.76 -4.75 -13.16
N GLU A 50 -11.59 -4.96 -12.54
CA GLU A 50 -11.27 -6.21 -11.86
C GLU A 50 -12.31 -6.58 -10.80
N SER A 51 -12.79 -5.59 -10.04
CA SER A 51 -13.84 -5.80 -9.02
C SER A 51 -15.16 -6.23 -9.65
N ILE A 52 -15.57 -5.60 -10.75
CA ILE A 52 -16.81 -5.94 -11.48
C ILE A 52 -16.69 -7.34 -12.08
N ASP A 53 -15.59 -7.67 -12.75
CA ASP A 53 -15.36 -8.97 -13.37
C ASP A 53 -15.44 -10.10 -12.32
N THR A 54 -14.85 -9.88 -11.15
CA THR A 54 -14.94 -10.83 -10.04
C THR A 54 -16.37 -10.97 -9.53
N ILE A 55 -17.12 -9.88 -9.36
CA ILE A 55 -18.53 -9.96 -8.96
C ILE A 55 -19.31 -10.81 -9.96
N LEU A 56 -19.14 -10.58 -11.26
CA LEU A 56 -19.83 -11.32 -12.33
C LEU A 56 -19.44 -12.81 -12.35
N GLU A 57 -18.18 -13.15 -12.09
CA GLU A 57 -17.75 -14.55 -11.94
C GLU A 57 -18.52 -15.23 -10.79
N PHE A 58 -18.65 -14.57 -9.64
CA PHE A 58 -19.37 -15.13 -8.50
C PHE A 58 -20.89 -15.14 -8.69
N VAL A 59 -21.45 -14.22 -9.45
CA VAL A 59 -22.85 -14.27 -9.91
C VAL A 59 -23.10 -15.53 -10.74
N GLN A 60 -22.22 -15.83 -11.70
CA GLN A 60 -22.32 -17.07 -12.49
C GLN A 60 -22.29 -18.31 -11.60
N ARG A 61 -21.37 -18.39 -10.62
CA ARG A 61 -21.29 -19.51 -9.65
C ARG A 61 -22.59 -19.65 -8.85
N LYS A 62 -23.22 -18.55 -8.47
CA LYS A 62 -24.50 -18.56 -7.78
C LYS A 62 -25.63 -19.08 -8.65
N GLN A 63 -25.69 -18.68 -9.92
CA GLN A 63 -26.66 -19.18 -10.90
C GLN A 63 -26.48 -20.69 -11.18
N GLU A 64 -25.23 -21.20 -11.16
CA GLU A 64 -24.93 -22.61 -11.29
C GLU A 64 -25.24 -23.42 -10.01
N GLY A 65 -25.74 -22.78 -8.95
CA GLY A 65 -26.07 -23.44 -7.67
C GLY A 65 -24.86 -23.80 -6.80
N ARG A 66 -23.67 -23.31 -7.14
CA ARG A 66 -22.42 -23.54 -6.38
C ARG A 66 -22.24 -22.59 -5.21
N LEU A 67 -23.05 -21.53 -5.14
CA LEU A 67 -23.03 -20.50 -4.11
C LEU A 67 -24.46 -20.18 -3.70
N LYS A 68 -24.73 -20.10 -2.40
CA LYS A 68 -26.07 -19.77 -1.89
C LYS A 68 -26.28 -18.28 -1.72
N LYS A 69 -25.24 -17.56 -1.25
CA LYS A 69 -25.28 -16.14 -0.93
C LYS A 69 -24.05 -15.42 -1.45
N LEU A 70 -24.28 -14.28 -2.07
CA LEU A 70 -23.23 -13.40 -2.58
C LEU A 70 -23.40 -12.00 -2.00
N TYR A 71 -22.41 -11.54 -1.26
CA TYR A 71 -22.34 -10.20 -0.69
C TYR A 71 -21.17 -9.44 -1.27
N VAL A 72 -21.34 -8.14 -1.48
CA VAL A 72 -20.30 -7.26 -1.99
C VAL A 72 -20.11 -6.10 -1.02
N MET A 73 -18.87 -5.76 -0.71
CA MET A 73 -18.51 -4.63 0.14
C MET A 73 -17.22 -3.95 -0.37
N GLY A 74 -16.77 -2.91 0.29
CA GLY A 74 -15.51 -2.25 0.00
C GLY A 74 -15.65 -0.92 -0.72
N CYS A 75 -14.54 -0.46 -1.33
CA CYS A 75 -14.44 0.89 -1.89
C CYS A 75 -15.35 1.12 -3.09
N LEU A 76 -15.44 0.16 -4.02
CA LEU A 76 -16.35 0.26 -5.18
C LEU A 76 -17.80 0.31 -4.73
N SER A 77 -18.18 -0.62 -3.86
CA SER A 77 -19.54 -0.67 -3.30
C SER A 77 -19.86 0.59 -2.49
N GLN A 78 -18.92 1.15 -1.74
CA GLN A 78 -19.12 2.42 -1.03
C GLN A 78 -19.43 3.58 -1.97
N ARG A 79 -18.80 3.61 -3.15
CA ARG A 79 -18.89 4.70 -4.12
C ARG A 79 -20.12 4.59 -5.02
N TYR A 80 -20.47 3.39 -5.45
CA TYR A 80 -21.46 3.12 -6.51
C TYR A 80 -22.55 2.14 -6.08
N GLN A 81 -22.90 2.10 -4.79
CA GLN A 81 -23.84 1.11 -4.26
C GLN A 81 -25.17 1.06 -5.03
N LYS A 82 -25.79 2.22 -5.28
CA LYS A 82 -27.11 2.31 -5.94
C LYS A 82 -27.09 1.85 -7.39
N GLU A 83 -26.02 2.19 -8.09
CA GLU A 83 -25.78 1.79 -9.47
C GLU A 83 -25.57 0.28 -9.56
N LEU A 84 -24.70 -0.27 -8.69
CA LEU A 84 -24.42 -1.70 -8.63
C LEU A 84 -25.63 -2.53 -8.25
N GLU A 85 -26.44 -2.08 -7.30
CA GLU A 85 -27.70 -2.75 -6.93
C GLU A 85 -28.69 -2.84 -8.10
N LYS A 86 -28.70 -1.85 -8.99
CA LYS A 86 -29.54 -1.82 -10.17
C LYS A 86 -28.99 -2.68 -11.31
N GLU A 87 -27.68 -2.60 -11.54
CA GLU A 87 -27.03 -3.25 -12.69
C GLU A 87 -26.73 -4.73 -12.45
N ILE A 88 -26.51 -5.15 -11.17
CA ILE A 88 -26.21 -6.53 -10.79
C ILE A 88 -27.15 -7.01 -9.67
N PRO A 89 -28.44 -7.18 -9.98
CA PRO A 89 -29.48 -7.56 -8.98
C PRO A 89 -29.31 -9.00 -8.45
N GLU A 90 -28.45 -9.83 -9.04
CA GLU A 90 -28.16 -11.18 -8.58
C GLU A 90 -27.34 -11.21 -7.28
N VAL A 91 -26.64 -10.13 -6.92
CA VAL A 91 -25.98 -9.96 -5.63
C VAL A 91 -27.05 -9.84 -4.54
N ASP A 92 -26.92 -10.63 -3.47
CA ASP A 92 -27.94 -10.59 -2.39
C ASP A 92 -27.97 -9.24 -1.69
N LYS A 93 -26.79 -8.62 -1.47
CA LYS A 93 -26.71 -7.25 -0.93
C LYS A 93 -25.35 -6.62 -1.12
N PHE A 94 -25.35 -5.31 -1.33
CA PHE A 94 -24.18 -4.47 -1.34
C PHE A 94 -24.07 -3.72 -0.02
N TYR A 95 -22.83 -3.61 0.49
CA TYR A 95 -22.50 -2.89 1.71
C TYR A 95 -21.42 -1.86 1.45
N GLY A 96 -21.48 -0.73 2.14
CA GLY A 96 -20.37 0.22 2.17
C GLY A 96 -19.15 -0.39 2.89
N LYS A 97 -18.01 0.25 2.73
CA LYS A 97 -16.72 -0.19 3.28
C LYS A 97 -16.76 -0.47 4.79
N PHE A 98 -17.53 0.30 5.54
CA PHE A 98 -17.56 0.25 7.01
C PHE A 98 -18.75 -0.53 7.59
N ASN A 99 -19.55 -1.18 6.75
CA ASN A 99 -20.83 -1.75 7.15
C ASN A 99 -20.77 -3.24 7.50
N TYR A 100 -19.60 -3.77 7.89
CA TYR A 100 -19.44 -5.19 8.21
C TYR A 100 -20.37 -5.68 9.33
N LYS A 101 -20.72 -4.83 10.31
CA LYS A 101 -21.69 -5.16 11.37
C LYS A 101 -23.09 -5.41 10.82
N GLN A 102 -23.47 -4.68 9.77
CA GLN A 102 -24.75 -4.92 9.08
C GLN A 102 -24.75 -6.26 8.35
N LEU A 103 -23.61 -6.62 7.72
CA LEU A 103 -23.45 -7.93 7.07
C LEU A 103 -23.57 -9.07 8.08
N LEU A 104 -22.94 -8.97 9.26
CA LEU A 104 -23.11 -9.95 10.33
C LEU A 104 -24.57 -10.06 10.77
N GLY A 105 -25.25 -8.92 10.95
CA GLY A 105 -26.68 -8.89 11.31
C GLY A 105 -27.60 -9.56 10.28
N GLU A 106 -27.32 -9.40 8.98
CA GLU A 106 -28.05 -10.07 7.89
C GLU A 106 -27.94 -11.60 7.97
N LEU A 107 -26.80 -12.09 8.44
CA LEU A 107 -26.53 -13.51 8.66
C LEU A 107 -27.05 -14.02 10.02
N GLY A 108 -27.79 -13.19 10.78
CA GLY A 108 -28.28 -13.52 12.12
C GLY A 108 -27.16 -13.67 13.16
N LYS A 109 -26.06 -12.95 12.94
CA LYS A 109 -24.87 -12.97 13.78
C LYS A 109 -24.65 -11.61 14.44
N ALA A 110 -23.87 -11.59 15.51
CA ALA A 110 -23.52 -10.37 16.24
C ALA A 110 -22.02 -10.05 16.11
N ASP A 111 -21.72 -8.79 16.23
CA ASP A 111 -20.35 -8.32 16.44
C ASP A 111 -19.81 -8.93 17.77
N VAL A 112 -18.60 -9.46 17.73
CA VAL A 112 -17.93 -10.07 18.87
C VAL A 112 -16.83 -9.14 19.37
N PRO A 113 -17.07 -8.33 20.42
CA PRO A 113 -16.11 -7.31 20.88
C PRO A 113 -14.73 -7.86 21.26
N SER A 114 -14.65 -9.11 21.73
CA SER A 114 -13.38 -9.77 22.05
C SER A 114 -12.50 -10.01 20.83
N CYS A 115 -13.02 -9.81 19.62
CA CYS A 115 -12.25 -9.89 18.36
C CYS A 115 -11.78 -8.50 17.87
N ASP A 116 -12.16 -7.43 18.57
CA ASP A 116 -11.72 -6.08 18.18
C ASP A 116 -10.18 -6.00 18.29
N GLY A 117 -9.55 -5.60 17.19
CA GLY A 117 -8.09 -5.58 17.07
C GLY A 117 -7.42 -6.91 16.70
N HIS A 118 -8.10 -8.05 16.82
CA HIS A 118 -7.59 -9.34 16.36
C HIS A 118 -8.00 -9.60 14.92
N ARG A 119 -7.07 -10.18 14.12
CA ARG A 119 -7.30 -10.46 12.70
C ARG A 119 -6.99 -11.92 12.37
N HIS A 120 -7.63 -12.41 11.32
CA HIS A 120 -7.22 -13.62 10.64
C HIS A 120 -6.16 -13.23 9.60
N LEU A 121 -4.87 -13.34 9.95
CA LEU A 121 -3.79 -12.95 9.06
C LEU A 121 -3.77 -13.84 7.82
N THR A 122 -3.81 -13.21 6.65
CA THR A 122 -3.74 -13.86 5.33
C THR A 122 -2.37 -13.71 4.67
N THR A 123 -1.54 -12.82 5.19
CA THR A 123 -0.12 -12.69 4.82
C THR A 123 0.71 -13.88 5.33
N PRO A 124 1.91 -14.11 4.78
CA PRO A 124 2.88 -14.99 5.43
C PRO A 124 3.09 -14.61 6.90
N ARG A 125 3.26 -15.62 7.75
CA ARG A 125 3.27 -15.45 9.22
C ARG A 125 4.33 -14.51 9.79
N HIS A 126 5.30 -14.07 9.01
CA HIS A 126 6.43 -13.27 9.47
C HIS A 126 6.27 -11.77 9.22
N TYR A 127 5.29 -11.36 8.41
CA TYR A 127 4.94 -9.93 8.26
C TYR A 127 3.43 -9.70 8.30
N ALA A 128 3.05 -8.48 8.67
CA ALA A 128 1.66 -8.04 8.65
C ALA A 128 1.55 -6.55 8.33
N TYR A 129 0.42 -6.16 7.76
CA TYR A 129 0.07 -4.74 7.60
C TYR A 129 -0.59 -4.23 8.88
N VAL A 130 -0.26 -3.00 9.30
CA VAL A 130 -0.90 -2.33 10.44
C VAL A 130 -1.51 -1.03 9.94
N LYS A 131 -2.83 -1.00 9.86
CA LYS A 131 -3.58 0.19 9.45
C LYS A 131 -3.77 1.10 10.67
N ILE A 132 -3.13 2.29 10.65
CA ILE A 132 -3.11 3.21 11.79
C ILE A 132 -4.16 4.32 11.72
N ALA A 133 -4.70 4.56 10.53
CA ALA A 133 -5.76 5.55 10.31
C ALA A 133 -6.61 5.17 9.10
N GLU A 134 -7.76 5.82 8.95
CA GLU A 134 -8.66 5.70 7.81
C GLU A 134 -9.04 7.09 7.31
N GLY A 135 -9.24 7.25 5.98
CA GLY A 135 -9.59 8.53 5.38
C GLY A 135 -8.41 9.47 5.14
N CYS A 136 -8.67 10.60 4.46
CA CYS A 136 -7.63 11.56 4.10
C CYS A 136 -8.21 12.96 3.89
N ASP A 137 -7.57 13.98 4.48
CA ASP A 137 -7.97 15.38 4.39
C ASP A 137 -7.09 16.21 3.42
N ARG A 138 -6.23 15.57 2.61
CA ARG A 138 -5.32 16.30 1.71
C ARG A 138 -6.00 16.90 0.47
N HIS A 139 -7.14 16.36 0.03
CA HIS A 139 -7.94 16.86 -1.09
C HIS A 139 -7.16 17.10 -2.39
N CYS A 140 -6.22 16.20 -2.72
CA CYS A 140 -5.51 16.24 -4.01
C CYS A 140 -6.52 16.19 -5.16
N ALA A 141 -6.31 16.98 -6.22
CA ALA A 141 -7.32 17.22 -7.26
C ALA A 141 -7.80 15.95 -7.98
N TYR A 142 -6.93 14.96 -8.14
CA TYR A 142 -7.19 13.69 -8.84
C TYR A 142 -7.74 12.58 -7.94
N CYS A 143 -7.82 12.80 -6.62
CA CYS A 143 -7.96 11.70 -5.66
C CYS A 143 -9.40 11.51 -5.20
N ALA A 144 -9.92 10.29 -5.39
CA ALA A 144 -11.25 9.89 -4.93
C ALA A 144 -11.29 9.42 -3.46
N ILE A 145 -10.16 9.32 -2.77
CA ILE A 145 -10.10 8.81 -1.38
C ILE A 145 -11.05 9.56 -0.43
N PRO A 146 -11.07 10.91 -0.38
CA PRO A 146 -11.99 11.61 0.51
C PRO A 146 -13.47 11.32 0.22
N ILE A 147 -13.81 11.00 -1.04
CA ILE A 147 -15.18 10.63 -1.45
C ILE A 147 -15.52 9.22 -0.95
N ILE A 148 -14.55 8.30 -0.99
CA ILE A 148 -14.75 6.89 -0.64
C ILE A 148 -14.69 6.66 0.88
N THR A 149 -13.67 7.22 1.55
CA THR A 149 -13.35 6.89 2.94
C THR A 149 -13.63 8.03 3.92
N GLY A 150 -13.94 9.23 3.41
CA GLY A 150 -14.21 10.40 4.23
C GLY A 150 -12.96 11.04 4.83
N LYS A 151 -13.18 11.78 5.94
CA LYS A 151 -12.12 12.47 6.66
C LYS A 151 -11.14 11.53 7.32
N HIS A 152 -9.93 12.04 7.57
CA HIS A 152 -8.91 11.31 8.32
C HIS A 152 -9.37 11.04 9.76
N VAL A 153 -9.26 9.78 10.18
CA VAL A 153 -9.56 9.33 11.54
C VAL A 153 -8.45 8.41 12.00
N SER A 154 -7.68 8.87 12.98
CA SER A 154 -6.60 8.11 13.61
C SER A 154 -7.14 7.03 14.54
N ARG A 155 -6.57 5.84 14.49
CA ARG A 155 -6.84 4.79 15.48
C ARG A 155 -6.15 5.13 16.82
N PRO A 156 -6.74 4.76 17.96
CA PRO A 156 -6.10 4.94 19.26
C PRO A 156 -4.74 4.24 19.33
N LYS A 157 -3.70 4.98 19.77
CA LYS A 157 -2.33 4.47 19.89
C LYS A 157 -2.25 3.17 20.71
N ALA A 158 -2.97 3.10 21.83
CA ALA A 158 -2.98 1.92 22.69
C ALA A 158 -3.49 0.66 21.99
N GLU A 159 -4.51 0.78 21.14
CA GLU A 159 -5.06 -0.33 20.36
C GLU A 159 -4.06 -0.81 19.31
N ILE A 160 -3.40 0.11 18.60
CA ILE A 160 -2.37 -0.22 17.60
C ILE A 160 -1.21 -0.96 18.24
N LEU A 161 -0.70 -0.45 19.37
CA LEU A 161 0.41 -1.09 20.08
C LEU A 161 0.02 -2.46 20.64
N GLN A 162 -1.23 -2.63 21.09
CA GLN A 162 -1.72 -3.94 21.55
C GLN A 162 -1.84 -4.93 20.38
N GLU A 163 -2.41 -4.52 19.24
CA GLU A 163 -2.47 -5.32 18.02
C GLU A 163 -1.07 -5.81 17.59
N VAL A 164 -0.08 -4.94 17.63
CA VAL A 164 1.31 -5.32 17.31
C VAL A 164 1.87 -6.34 18.30
N ARG A 165 1.62 -6.18 19.62
CA ARG A 165 2.06 -7.17 20.62
C ARG A 165 1.44 -8.53 20.39
N ASP A 166 0.14 -8.57 20.07
CA ASP A 166 -0.59 -9.81 19.81
C ASP A 166 -0.04 -10.52 18.57
N MET A 167 0.23 -9.78 17.48
CA MET A 167 0.85 -10.34 16.28
C MET A 167 2.29 -10.82 16.52
N VAL A 168 3.07 -10.11 17.34
CA VAL A 168 4.42 -10.59 17.73
C VAL A 168 4.31 -11.91 18.47
N ALA A 169 3.33 -12.07 19.37
CA ALA A 169 3.10 -13.33 20.08
C ALA A 169 2.72 -14.48 19.12
N GLU A 170 2.08 -14.17 17.99
CA GLU A 170 1.77 -15.11 16.90
C GLU A 170 2.96 -15.39 15.96
N GLY A 171 4.09 -14.65 16.11
CA GLY A 171 5.32 -14.86 15.37
C GLY A 171 5.61 -13.86 14.25
N VAL A 172 4.80 -12.81 14.12
CA VAL A 172 5.06 -11.70 13.18
C VAL A 172 6.31 -10.93 13.62
N LYS A 173 7.17 -10.60 12.67
CA LYS A 173 8.45 -9.94 12.90
C LYS A 173 8.58 -8.61 12.20
N GLU A 174 7.87 -8.44 11.09
CA GLU A 174 7.90 -7.26 10.25
C GLU A 174 6.51 -6.64 10.14
N PHE A 175 6.43 -5.33 10.28
CA PHE A 175 5.20 -4.57 10.28
C PHE A 175 5.22 -3.49 9.19
N GLN A 176 4.27 -3.59 8.26
CA GLN A 176 4.04 -2.61 7.20
C GLN A 176 3.01 -1.58 7.72
N ILE A 177 3.45 -0.37 8.05
CA ILE A 177 2.58 0.66 8.61
C ILE A 177 1.91 1.40 7.48
N ILE A 178 0.57 1.35 7.45
CA ILE A 178 -0.25 1.86 6.35
C ILE A 178 -1.37 2.79 6.84
N ALA A 179 -1.67 3.78 6.02
CA ALA A 179 -2.85 4.63 6.06
C ALA A 179 -3.11 5.15 4.64
N GLN A 180 -4.13 5.97 4.41
CA GLN A 180 -4.25 6.72 3.16
C GLN A 180 -3.24 7.88 3.12
N GLU A 181 -2.92 8.42 4.28
CA GLU A 181 -1.83 9.37 4.49
C GLU A 181 -1.21 9.13 5.87
N LEU A 182 0.00 8.58 5.87
CA LEU A 182 0.68 8.11 7.08
C LEU A 182 1.06 9.26 8.02
N THR A 183 1.61 10.33 7.46
CA THR A 183 2.22 11.41 8.23
C THR A 183 1.20 12.27 8.97
N TYR A 184 -0.09 12.15 8.61
CA TYR A 184 -1.18 12.91 9.23
C TYR A 184 -1.70 12.29 10.55
N TYR A 185 -1.18 11.10 10.92
CA TYR A 185 -1.62 10.41 12.13
C TYR A 185 -1.52 11.32 13.38
N GLY A 186 -2.64 11.44 14.09
CA GLY A 186 -2.80 12.23 15.31
C GLY A 186 -3.34 13.64 15.12
N ILE A 187 -3.26 14.22 13.92
CA ILE A 187 -3.71 15.60 13.64
C ILE A 187 -5.19 15.81 14.00
N ASP A 188 -6.03 14.81 13.73
CA ASP A 188 -7.46 14.83 14.05
C ASP A 188 -7.75 14.76 15.57
N LEU A 189 -6.77 14.36 16.40
CA LEU A 189 -6.93 14.24 17.84
C LEU A 189 -6.68 15.57 18.59
N ASP A 190 -5.57 16.26 18.28
CA ASP A 190 -5.15 17.47 18.99
C ASP A 190 -4.42 18.49 18.11
N GLY A 191 -4.41 18.31 16.80
CA GLY A 191 -3.73 19.19 15.84
C GLY A 191 -2.23 18.96 15.72
N LYS A 192 -1.68 17.83 16.24
CA LYS A 192 -0.26 17.51 16.19
C LYS A 192 -0.01 16.17 15.51
N HIS A 193 1.15 16.05 14.86
CA HIS A 193 1.61 14.77 14.33
C HIS A 193 2.08 13.84 15.46
N HIS A 194 1.44 12.68 15.62
CA HIS A 194 1.80 11.65 16.59
C HIS A 194 2.46 10.41 15.96
N ILE A 195 2.75 10.46 14.67
CA ILE A 195 3.38 9.33 13.96
C ILE A 195 4.76 8.98 14.53
N THR A 196 5.56 9.99 14.89
CA THR A 196 6.90 9.81 15.45
C THR A 196 6.84 9.01 16.76
N ASP A 197 5.96 9.42 17.69
CA ASP A 197 5.79 8.73 18.97
C ASP A 197 5.22 7.33 18.82
N LEU A 198 4.30 7.14 17.86
CA LEU A 198 3.74 5.82 17.59
C LEU A 198 4.82 4.85 17.08
N ILE A 199 5.64 5.28 16.10
CA ILE A 199 6.68 4.43 15.52
C ILE A 199 7.78 4.14 16.55
N SER A 200 8.18 5.12 17.36
CA SER A 200 9.16 4.92 18.44
C SER A 200 8.67 3.88 19.45
N ASP A 201 7.43 4.02 19.95
CA ASP A 201 6.87 3.06 20.92
C ASP A 201 6.68 1.65 20.31
N MET A 202 6.30 1.59 19.04
CA MET A 202 6.18 0.31 18.33
C MET A 202 7.55 -0.37 18.19
N ALA A 203 8.60 0.39 17.89
CA ALA A 203 9.97 -0.10 17.78
C ALA A 203 10.49 -0.68 19.11
N ASP A 204 10.00 -0.19 20.25
CA ASP A 204 10.37 -0.65 21.58
C ASP A 204 9.64 -1.94 22.02
N ILE A 205 8.67 -2.44 21.24
CA ILE A 205 8.00 -3.72 21.52
C ILE A 205 8.98 -4.88 21.29
N PRO A 206 9.28 -5.70 22.33
CA PRO A 206 10.14 -6.87 22.17
C PRO A 206 9.59 -7.83 21.12
N GLY A 207 10.43 -8.20 20.15
CA GLY A 207 10.05 -9.12 19.05
C GLY A 207 9.79 -8.43 17.71
N VAL A 208 9.53 -7.15 17.69
CA VAL A 208 9.48 -6.34 16.47
C VAL A 208 10.90 -6.25 15.89
N LYS A 209 11.05 -6.70 14.65
CA LYS A 209 12.34 -6.78 13.94
C LYS A 209 12.47 -5.80 12.79
N TRP A 210 11.37 -5.50 12.10
CA TRP A 210 11.30 -4.50 11.05
C TRP A 210 9.97 -3.75 11.09
N ILE A 211 10.05 -2.43 10.97
CA ILE A 211 8.94 -1.51 10.76
C ILE A 211 9.18 -0.76 9.47
N ARG A 212 8.24 -0.79 8.54
CA ARG A 212 8.33 -0.12 7.25
C ARG A 212 7.19 0.86 7.07
N LEU A 213 7.52 2.06 6.55
CA LEU A 213 6.59 3.19 6.48
C LEU A 213 6.08 3.39 5.04
N HIS A 214 4.77 3.41 4.86
CA HIS A 214 4.11 3.53 3.57
C HIS A 214 3.16 4.71 3.49
N TYR A 215 3.02 5.29 2.28
CA TYR A 215 2.05 6.34 1.95
C TYR A 215 2.27 7.65 2.72
N ALA A 216 3.52 8.07 2.86
CA ALA A 216 3.86 9.39 3.39
C ALA A 216 3.49 10.50 2.39
N TYR A 217 3.28 11.71 2.91
CA TYR A 217 2.96 12.89 2.13
C TYR A 217 4.06 13.96 2.31
N PRO A 218 4.46 14.68 1.23
CA PRO A 218 5.60 15.59 1.32
C PRO A 218 5.34 16.88 2.09
N ASN A 219 4.10 17.43 2.05
CA ASN A 219 3.77 18.68 2.72
C ASN A 219 3.69 18.49 4.24
N GLN A 220 4.38 19.35 4.98
CA GLN A 220 4.45 19.31 6.45
C GLN A 220 4.93 17.96 6.99
N PHE A 221 5.92 17.38 6.31
CA PHE A 221 6.50 16.10 6.73
C PHE A 221 7.06 16.21 8.17
N PRO A 222 6.73 15.26 9.07
CA PRO A 222 7.18 15.30 10.46
C PRO A 222 8.66 14.91 10.57
N MET A 223 9.54 15.92 10.48
CA MET A 223 11.00 15.72 10.37
C MET A 223 11.63 14.92 11.52
N TYR A 224 11.02 14.92 12.71
CA TYR A 224 11.48 14.11 13.85
C TYR A 224 11.31 12.58 13.59
N LEU A 225 10.47 12.18 12.64
CA LEU A 225 10.36 10.79 12.23
C LEU A 225 11.68 10.25 11.67
N LEU A 226 12.48 11.10 11.02
CA LEU A 226 13.81 10.74 10.50
C LEU A 226 14.82 10.42 11.62
N ASP A 227 14.68 11.07 12.78
CA ASP A 227 15.52 10.75 13.93
C ASP A 227 15.19 9.34 14.46
N VAL A 228 13.90 9.00 14.54
CA VAL A 228 13.49 7.63 14.92
C VAL A 228 13.97 6.60 13.89
N MET A 229 13.89 6.88 12.59
CA MET A 229 14.40 5.99 11.54
C MET A 229 15.92 5.77 11.65
N ARG A 230 16.68 6.81 12.04
CA ARG A 230 18.12 6.72 12.23
C ARG A 230 18.51 5.99 13.53
N GLU A 231 17.76 6.20 14.61
CA GLU A 231 18.12 5.77 15.96
C GLU A 231 17.61 4.38 16.31
N LYS A 232 16.53 3.92 15.67
CA LYS A 232 15.91 2.62 15.90
C LYS A 232 16.28 1.65 14.77
N GLU A 233 17.22 0.73 15.02
CA GLU A 233 17.73 -0.25 14.04
C GLU A 233 16.65 -1.15 13.43
N ASN A 234 15.48 -1.26 14.07
CA ASN A 234 14.35 -2.02 13.58
C ASN A 234 13.31 -1.18 12.80
N VAL A 235 13.54 0.12 12.63
CA VAL A 235 12.81 0.94 11.67
C VAL A 235 13.61 0.96 10.37
N CYS A 236 13.06 0.35 9.32
CA CYS A 236 13.75 0.20 8.04
C CYS A 236 14.15 1.56 7.47
N SER A 237 15.35 1.65 6.90
CA SER A 237 15.80 2.82 6.13
C SER A 237 15.09 2.86 4.77
N TYR A 238 13.77 2.90 4.80
CA TYR A 238 12.86 2.86 3.67
C TYR A 238 11.67 3.78 3.91
N LEU A 239 11.34 4.62 2.95
CA LEU A 239 10.18 5.51 3.01
C LEU A 239 9.45 5.53 1.67
N ASP A 240 8.17 5.13 1.69
CA ASP A 240 7.28 5.33 0.54
C ASP A 240 6.57 6.68 0.68
N ILE A 241 6.91 7.62 -0.24
CA ILE A 241 6.41 9.00 -0.24
C ILE A 241 5.88 9.38 -1.62
N ALA A 242 4.59 9.65 -1.71
CA ALA A 242 3.93 9.97 -2.97
C ALA A 242 4.14 11.43 -3.38
N LEU A 243 5.11 11.71 -4.27
CA LEU A 243 5.43 13.06 -4.74
C LEU A 243 4.50 13.53 -5.86
N GLN A 244 4.14 12.64 -6.77
CA GLN A 244 3.25 12.80 -7.93
C GLN A 244 3.86 13.60 -9.07
N HIS A 245 4.43 14.76 -8.83
CA HIS A 245 5.10 15.61 -9.80
C HIS A 245 6.16 16.51 -9.14
N ILE A 246 6.87 17.34 -9.94
CA ILE A 246 7.85 18.31 -9.44
C ILE A 246 7.62 19.74 -9.93
N SER A 247 7.02 19.93 -11.10
CA SER A 247 6.73 21.26 -11.63
C SER A 247 5.76 22.01 -10.70
N ASP A 248 6.06 23.23 -10.31
CA ASP A 248 5.19 24.06 -9.47
C ASP A 248 3.83 24.30 -10.13
N HIS A 249 3.78 24.39 -11.48
CA HIS A 249 2.54 24.45 -12.23
C HIS A 249 1.67 23.23 -11.96
N MET A 250 2.23 22.03 -12.11
CA MET A 250 1.49 20.78 -11.88
C MET A 250 1.17 20.56 -10.42
N LEU A 251 2.09 20.79 -9.50
CA LEU A 251 1.86 20.66 -8.07
C LEU A 251 0.70 21.56 -7.59
N THR A 252 0.60 22.77 -8.12
CA THR A 252 -0.52 23.68 -7.83
C THR A 252 -1.84 23.15 -8.40
N ARG A 253 -1.87 22.73 -9.67
CA ARG A 253 -3.07 22.18 -10.32
C ARG A 253 -3.53 20.88 -9.65
N MET A 254 -2.60 20.02 -9.25
CA MET A 254 -2.87 18.80 -8.48
C MET A 254 -3.26 19.06 -7.02
N ARG A 255 -3.20 20.31 -6.55
CA ARG A 255 -3.49 20.71 -5.16
C ARG A 255 -2.61 19.97 -4.15
N ARG A 256 -1.30 19.88 -4.42
CA ARG A 256 -0.35 19.17 -3.57
C ARG A 256 0.12 19.99 -2.37
N HIS A 257 -0.10 21.32 -2.37
CA HIS A 257 0.28 22.23 -1.27
C HIS A 257 1.76 22.14 -0.88
N VAL A 258 2.61 21.85 -1.83
CA VAL A 258 4.07 21.78 -1.72
C VAL A 258 4.66 22.31 -3.01
N SER A 259 5.78 23.03 -2.93
CA SER A 259 6.52 23.53 -4.09
C SER A 259 7.63 22.58 -4.51
N LYS A 260 8.16 22.81 -5.72
CA LYS A 260 9.38 22.15 -6.23
C LYS A 260 10.53 22.30 -5.22
N GLN A 261 10.77 23.52 -4.74
CA GLN A 261 11.88 23.80 -3.83
C GLN A 261 11.74 23.05 -2.51
N GLU A 262 10.55 23.00 -1.92
CA GLU A 262 10.26 22.26 -0.69
C GLU A 262 10.42 20.76 -0.89
N THR A 263 10.01 20.24 -2.06
CA THR A 263 10.17 18.82 -2.39
C THR A 263 11.64 18.44 -2.52
N ILE A 264 12.44 19.25 -3.24
CA ILE A 264 13.89 19.04 -3.37
C ILE A 264 14.58 19.08 -2.01
N GLU A 265 14.23 20.06 -1.18
CA GLU A 265 14.79 20.19 0.16
C GLU A 265 14.43 18.98 1.03
N LEU A 266 13.19 18.52 0.97
CA LEU A 266 12.77 17.31 1.68
C LEU A 266 13.59 16.09 1.28
N ILE A 267 13.80 15.84 -0.03
CA ILE A 267 14.62 14.70 -0.49
C ILE A 267 16.07 14.81 0.04
N LYS A 268 16.66 16.01 0.03
CA LYS A 268 17.99 16.23 0.61
C LYS A 268 18.02 15.90 2.09
N GLN A 269 17.06 16.38 2.87
CA GLN A 269 16.95 16.11 4.30
C GLN A 269 16.74 14.63 4.61
N LEU A 270 15.92 13.93 3.80
CA LEU A 270 15.75 12.48 3.93
C LEU A 270 17.09 11.75 3.81
N ARG A 271 17.88 12.05 2.77
CA ARG A 271 19.18 11.40 2.50
C ARG A 271 20.27 11.81 3.48
N GLU A 272 20.27 13.07 3.94
CA GLU A 272 21.26 13.57 4.90
C GLU A 272 21.02 12.99 6.31
N ARG A 273 19.75 12.96 6.78
CA ARG A 273 19.41 12.55 8.14
C ARG A 273 19.31 11.04 8.31
N VAL A 274 19.01 10.31 7.24
CA VAL A 274 18.97 8.84 7.22
C VAL A 274 19.88 8.34 6.09
N PRO A 275 21.19 8.26 6.31
CA PRO A 275 22.13 7.80 5.30
C PRO A 275 21.79 6.40 4.79
N GLY A 276 21.75 6.24 3.45
CA GLY A 276 21.37 4.98 2.81
C GLY A 276 19.88 4.71 2.73
N ILE A 277 19.04 5.70 3.05
CA ILE A 277 17.57 5.56 2.91
C ILE A 277 17.20 5.22 1.46
N HIS A 278 16.32 4.23 1.31
CA HIS A 278 15.68 3.93 0.03
C HIS A 278 14.34 4.66 -0.03
N ILE A 279 14.24 5.57 -1.00
CA ILE A 279 13.03 6.35 -1.23
C ILE A 279 12.23 5.69 -2.33
N ARG A 280 11.01 5.24 -1.96
CA ARG A 280 10.00 4.82 -2.92
C ARG A 280 9.07 5.98 -3.20
N THR A 281 8.77 6.24 -4.47
CA THR A 281 7.83 7.28 -4.85
C THR A 281 6.87 6.84 -5.93
N THR A 282 5.79 7.59 -6.06
CA THR A 282 4.83 7.48 -7.16
C THR A 282 4.73 8.80 -7.87
N LEU A 283 4.81 8.78 -9.20
CA LEU A 283 4.68 9.94 -10.08
C LEU A 283 3.48 9.77 -11.01
N MET A 284 2.95 10.88 -11.51
CA MET A 284 1.82 10.92 -12.43
C MET A 284 2.18 11.79 -13.62
N VAL A 285 1.92 11.30 -14.83
CA VAL A 285 2.11 12.02 -16.08
C VAL A 285 0.79 12.24 -16.80
N GLY A 286 0.71 13.28 -17.63
CA GLY A 286 -0.48 13.57 -18.41
C GLY A 286 -1.66 14.07 -17.59
N PHE A 287 -1.42 14.68 -16.43
CA PHE A 287 -2.45 15.39 -15.70
C PHE A 287 -2.96 16.59 -16.53
N PRO A 288 -4.26 16.94 -16.49
CA PRO A 288 -4.80 18.06 -17.26
C PRO A 288 -3.96 19.33 -17.22
N GLY A 289 -3.57 19.83 -18.37
CA GLY A 289 -2.71 21.00 -18.53
C GLY A 289 -1.20 20.76 -18.40
N GLU A 290 -0.74 19.51 -18.30
CA GLU A 290 0.69 19.20 -18.29
C GLU A 290 1.33 19.52 -19.63
N THR A 291 2.33 20.44 -19.64
CA THR A 291 3.07 20.82 -20.82
C THR A 291 4.30 19.94 -21.06
N ASP A 292 4.96 20.10 -22.21
CA ASP A 292 6.22 19.41 -22.47
C ASP A 292 7.35 19.90 -21.58
N GLU A 293 7.31 21.17 -21.17
CA GLU A 293 8.24 21.78 -20.21
C GLU A 293 8.06 21.18 -18.82
N ASP A 294 6.81 21.00 -18.36
CA ASP A 294 6.50 20.35 -17.07
C ASP A 294 7.04 18.91 -17.05
N PHE A 295 6.84 18.16 -18.14
CA PHE A 295 7.34 16.81 -18.27
C PHE A 295 8.88 16.76 -18.35
N ALA A 296 9.52 17.67 -19.09
CA ALA A 296 10.98 17.75 -19.14
C ALA A 296 11.57 18.02 -17.74
N GLU A 297 10.94 18.93 -16.97
CA GLU A 297 11.32 19.20 -15.58
C GLU A 297 11.19 17.97 -14.67
N LEU A 298 10.13 17.17 -14.86
CA LEU A 298 9.94 15.91 -14.15
C LEU A 298 11.05 14.90 -14.46
N MET A 299 11.42 14.77 -15.75
CA MET A 299 12.50 13.89 -16.18
C MET A 299 13.87 14.30 -15.59
N GLU A 300 14.17 15.60 -15.54
CA GLU A 300 15.39 16.12 -14.91
C GLU A 300 15.39 15.86 -13.40
N PHE A 301 14.26 16.04 -12.75
CA PHE A 301 14.11 15.76 -11.32
C PHE A 301 14.37 14.29 -11.01
N VAL A 302 13.84 13.35 -11.78
CA VAL A 302 14.06 11.91 -11.56
C VAL A 302 15.53 11.54 -11.76
N ARG A 303 16.22 12.13 -12.79
CA ARG A 303 17.67 11.94 -12.97
C ARG A 303 18.47 12.43 -11.77
N TRP A 304 18.09 13.59 -11.23
CA TRP A 304 18.74 14.17 -10.06
C TRP A 304 18.46 13.39 -8.78
N ALA A 305 17.19 13.03 -8.56
CA ALA A 305 16.75 12.38 -7.32
C ALA A 305 17.23 10.92 -7.21
N ARG A 306 17.39 10.21 -8.37
CA ARG A 306 17.82 8.80 -8.42
C ARG A 306 17.05 7.97 -7.40
N PHE A 307 15.73 7.92 -7.52
CA PHE A 307 14.89 7.14 -6.62
C PHE A 307 15.25 5.65 -6.69
N GLU A 308 15.39 5.02 -5.56
CA GLU A 308 15.66 3.58 -5.45
C GLU A 308 14.46 2.77 -5.93
N ARG A 309 13.25 3.29 -5.71
CA ARG A 309 11.99 2.69 -6.19
C ARG A 309 11.06 3.78 -6.70
N MET A 310 10.57 3.62 -7.89
CA MET A 310 9.60 4.56 -8.46
C MET A 310 8.58 3.80 -9.31
N GLY A 311 7.30 4.07 -9.05
CA GLY A 311 6.20 3.75 -9.95
C GLY A 311 5.65 5.02 -10.59
N ALA A 312 5.14 4.92 -11.81
CA ALA A 312 4.45 6.02 -12.46
C ALA A 312 3.13 5.56 -13.07
N PHE A 313 2.19 6.50 -13.21
CA PHE A 313 0.88 6.27 -13.83
C PHE A 313 0.56 7.39 -14.80
N ALA A 314 -0.08 7.03 -15.92
CA ALA A 314 -0.80 8.00 -16.73
C ALA A 314 -2.05 8.47 -15.96
N TYR A 315 -2.35 9.76 -16.02
CA TYR A 315 -3.58 10.30 -15.45
C TYR A 315 -4.81 9.61 -16.06
N SER A 316 -5.70 9.16 -15.19
CA SER A 316 -7.03 8.68 -15.51
C SER A 316 -8.04 9.53 -14.75
N GLU A 317 -9.05 10.04 -15.43
CA GLU A 317 -10.10 10.83 -14.81
C GLU A 317 -10.94 9.97 -13.87
N GLU A 318 -11.12 10.45 -12.65
CA GLU A 318 -11.97 9.81 -11.64
C GLU A 318 -13.16 10.68 -11.32
N GLU A 319 -14.35 10.15 -11.58
CA GLU A 319 -15.62 10.84 -11.38
C GLU A 319 -15.75 11.43 -9.97
N GLY A 320 -16.29 12.65 -9.87
CA GLY A 320 -16.52 13.34 -8.60
C GLY A 320 -15.27 13.98 -7.98
N THR A 321 -14.09 13.75 -8.53
CA THR A 321 -12.85 14.42 -8.07
C THR A 321 -12.84 15.89 -8.46
N TYR A 322 -11.96 16.66 -7.83
CA TYR A 322 -11.82 18.07 -8.18
C TYR A 322 -11.37 18.24 -9.63
N SER A 323 -10.42 17.44 -10.11
CA SER A 323 -9.93 17.50 -11.49
C SER A 323 -11.06 17.22 -12.51
N ALA A 324 -11.82 16.15 -12.32
CA ALA A 324 -12.94 15.80 -13.21
C ALA A 324 -14.02 16.90 -13.28
N ASN A 325 -14.23 17.66 -12.21
CA ASN A 325 -15.26 18.70 -12.15
C ASN A 325 -14.76 20.07 -12.64
N HIS A 326 -13.44 20.31 -12.73
CA HIS A 326 -12.91 21.66 -12.96
C HIS A 326 -11.88 21.76 -14.09
N TYR A 327 -11.36 20.64 -14.57
CA TYR A 327 -10.37 20.61 -15.64
C TYR A 327 -10.89 19.75 -16.79
N GLU A 328 -10.61 20.19 -18.02
CA GLU A 328 -10.73 19.35 -19.19
C GLU A 328 -9.49 18.46 -19.30
N ASP A 329 -9.66 17.18 -19.61
CA ASP A 329 -8.56 16.26 -19.87
C ASP A 329 -8.00 16.52 -21.27
N ASP A 330 -7.15 17.54 -21.36
CA ASP A 330 -6.60 18.11 -22.60
C ASP A 330 -5.31 17.44 -23.07
N VAL A 331 -4.76 16.49 -22.31
CA VAL A 331 -3.57 15.73 -22.72
C VAL A 331 -3.98 14.45 -23.45
N PRO A 332 -3.65 14.29 -24.75
CA PRO A 332 -4.03 13.09 -25.49
C PRO A 332 -3.47 11.80 -24.87
N GLN A 333 -4.24 10.72 -24.94
CA GLN A 333 -3.84 9.43 -24.34
C GLN A 333 -2.49 8.90 -24.85
N GLU A 334 -2.21 9.13 -26.16
CA GLU A 334 -0.93 8.75 -26.76
C GLU A 334 0.25 9.53 -26.16
N VAL A 335 0.03 10.80 -25.80
CA VAL A 335 1.05 11.64 -25.14
C VAL A 335 1.26 11.16 -23.70
N LYS A 336 0.19 10.86 -22.98
CA LYS A 336 0.26 10.28 -21.61
C LYS A 336 1.08 8.98 -21.61
N GLN A 337 0.76 8.06 -22.54
CA GLN A 337 1.46 6.78 -22.63
C GLN A 337 2.92 6.97 -23.00
N LYS A 338 3.22 7.82 -23.98
CA LYS A 338 4.60 8.13 -24.37
C LYS A 338 5.43 8.70 -23.21
N ARG A 339 4.85 9.64 -22.44
CA ARG A 339 5.50 10.20 -21.25
C ARG A 339 5.74 9.15 -20.18
N LEU A 340 4.75 8.28 -19.95
CA LEU A 340 4.87 7.17 -19.02
C LEU A 340 6.01 6.22 -19.41
N ASP A 341 6.06 5.79 -20.68
CA ASP A 341 7.08 4.88 -21.18
C ASP A 341 8.49 5.49 -21.06
N GLN A 342 8.65 6.79 -21.38
CA GLN A 342 9.92 7.49 -21.24
C GLN A 342 10.37 7.61 -19.79
N LEU A 343 9.44 7.91 -18.87
CA LEU A 343 9.73 8.04 -17.46
C LEU A 343 10.11 6.69 -16.83
N MET A 344 9.40 5.63 -17.21
CA MET A 344 9.68 4.28 -16.71
C MET A 344 10.99 3.72 -17.29
N ALA A 345 11.32 4.00 -18.55
CA ALA A 345 12.62 3.63 -19.13
C ALA A 345 13.78 4.31 -18.38
N LEU A 346 13.66 5.60 -18.08
CA LEU A 346 14.66 6.31 -17.28
C LEU A 346 14.82 5.68 -15.89
N GLN A 347 13.71 5.33 -15.23
CA GLN A 347 13.77 4.70 -13.91
C GLN A 347 14.39 3.29 -13.98
N GLN A 348 14.14 2.53 -15.03
CA GLN A 348 14.76 1.22 -15.22
C GLN A 348 16.29 1.34 -15.29
N ASP A 349 16.82 2.30 -16.05
CA ASP A 349 18.26 2.57 -16.11
C ASP A 349 18.83 2.94 -14.73
N ILE A 350 18.15 3.85 -14.01
CA ILE A 350 18.54 4.25 -12.65
C ILE A 350 18.51 3.06 -11.69
N SER A 351 17.48 2.23 -11.76
CA SER A 351 17.35 1.04 -10.92
C SER A 351 18.49 0.05 -11.18
N ALA A 352 18.80 -0.24 -12.45
CA ALA A 352 19.91 -1.12 -12.83
C ALA A 352 21.27 -0.62 -12.29
N GLU A 353 21.53 0.69 -12.37
CA GLU A 353 22.77 1.28 -11.81
C GLU A 353 22.82 1.11 -10.29
N ILE A 354 21.72 1.43 -9.56
CA ILE A 354 21.65 1.32 -8.10
C ILE A 354 21.80 -0.13 -7.63
N GLU A 355 21.15 -1.09 -8.32
CA GLU A 355 21.27 -2.49 -7.96
C GLU A 355 22.68 -3.04 -8.24
N ALA A 356 23.31 -2.59 -9.33
CA ALA A 356 24.71 -2.96 -9.63
C ALA A 356 25.71 -2.45 -8.57
N GLU A 357 25.48 -1.29 -7.97
CA GLU A 357 26.30 -0.74 -6.87
C GLU A 357 26.26 -1.61 -5.60
N LYS A 358 25.27 -2.48 -5.44
CA LYS A 358 25.14 -3.40 -4.28
C LYS A 358 25.93 -4.70 -4.43
N VAL A 359 26.43 -5.02 -5.62
CA VAL A 359 27.20 -6.24 -5.84
C VAL A 359 28.47 -6.26 -4.98
N GLY A 360 28.69 -7.36 -4.27
CA GLY A 360 29.76 -7.52 -3.30
C GLY A 360 29.42 -7.06 -1.88
N GLN A 361 28.32 -6.34 -1.67
CA GLN A 361 27.89 -5.91 -0.34
C GLN A 361 27.22 -7.05 0.43
N GLU A 362 27.33 -6.99 1.74
CA GLU A 362 26.59 -7.88 2.65
C GLU A 362 25.36 -7.18 3.19
N MET A 363 24.25 -7.91 3.24
CA MET A 363 23.02 -7.38 3.79
C MET A 363 22.22 -8.43 4.55
N LYS A 364 21.38 -7.96 5.48
CA LYS A 364 20.43 -8.77 6.21
C LYS A 364 19.14 -8.91 5.37
N VAL A 365 18.66 -10.12 5.23
CA VAL A 365 17.42 -10.43 4.50
C VAL A 365 16.49 -11.31 5.32
N ILE A 366 15.19 -11.22 5.06
CA ILE A 366 14.17 -12.16 5.56
C ILE A 366 13.69 -13.03 4.39
N VAL A 367 13.62 -14.34 4.60
CA VAL A 367 13.16 -15.27 3.57
C VAL A 367 11.64 -15.33 3.58
N ASP A 368 11.00 -15.00 2.46
CA ASP A 368 9.54 -14.99 2.31
C ASP A 368 8.98 -16.32 1.83
N ARG A 369 9.63 -16.95 0.86
CA ARG A 369 9.16 -18.20 0.25
C ARG A 369 10.29 -18.97 -0.44
N LYS A 370 9.97 -20.20 -0.84
CA LYS A 370 10.81 -20.97 -1.77
C LYS A 370 10.10 -21.09 -3.10
N GLU A 371 10.81 -20.80 -4.19
CA GLU A 371 10.29 -20.87 -5.54
C GLU A 371 11.35 -21.48 -6.47
N GLY A 372 11.05 -22.66 -7.03
CA GLY A 372 12.00 -23.39 -7.84
C GLY A 372 13.33 -23.66 -7.13
N ASP A 373 14.41 -23.22 -7.75
CA ASP A 373 15.78 -23.37 -7.27
C ASP A 373 16.26 -22.21 -6.37
N TYR A 374 15.36 -21.29 -5.99
CA TYR A 374 15.67 -20.14 -5.18
C TYR A 374 14.82 -20.04 -3.93
N TYR A 375 15.40 -19.49 -2.89
CA TYR A 375 14.66 -18.83 -1.81
C TYR A 375 14.52 -17.35 -2.15
N ILE A 376 13.29 -16.87 -2.10
CA ILE A 376 12.95 -15.49 -2.33
C ILE A 376 12.96 -14.79 -0.99
N ALA A 377 13.77 -13.73 -0.89
CA ALA A 377 13.99 -12.96 0.32
C ALA A 377 13.87 -11.47 0.04
N ARG A 378 13.78 -10.67 1.08
CA ARG A 378 13.78 -9.20 1.01
C ARG A 378 14.76 -8.63 2.02
N SER A 379 15.40 -7.53 1.65
CA SER A 379 16.16 -6.68 2.58
C SER A 379 15.24 -5.66 3.26
N GLU A 380 15.80 -4.88 4.18
CA GLU A 380 15.11 -3.74 4.77
C GLU A 380 14.69 -2.68 3.73
N PHE A 381 15.24 -2.71 2.54
CA PHE A 381 14.99 -1.79 1.44
C PHE A 381 13.88 -2.22 0.49
N CYS A 382 13.21 -3.33 0.74
CA CYS A 382 12.19 -3.90 -0.14
C CYS A 382 10.91 -4.20 0.62
N SER A 383 9.81 -3.57 0.21
CA SER A 383 8.46 -3.88 0.71
C SER A 383 7.96 -5.20 0.11
N PRO A 384 7.21 -6.03 0.86
CA PRO A 384 6.62 -7.24 0.31
C PRO A 384 5.67 -6.91 -0.85
N GLU A 385 5.64 -7.81 -1.85
CA GLU A 385 4.69 -7.84 -2.97
C GLU A 385 4.85 -6.73 -4.03
N VAL A 386 5.53 -5.63 -3.73
CA VAL A 386 5.58 -4.45 -4.61
C VAL A 386 6.99 -4.01 -5.01
N ASP A 387 8.02 -4.44 -4.28
CA ASP A 387 9.41 -4.09 -4.57
C ASP A 387 10.21 -5.33 -5.02
N PRO A 388 11.37 -5.11 -5.66
CA PRO A 388 12.27 -6.18 -6.09
C PRO A 388 12.72 -7.10 -4.96
N GLU A 389 13.16 -8.29 -5.33
CA GLU A 389 13.47 -9.40 -4.44
C GLU A 389 14.97 -9.69 -4.36
N VAL A 390 15.36 -10.44 -3.34
CA VAL A 390 16.73 -11.00 -3.20
C VAL A 390 16.64 -12.51 -3.37
N LEU A 391 17.20 -13.03 -4.45
CA LEU A 391 17.18 -14.43 -4.81
C LEU A 391 18.40 -15.16 -4.25
N ILE A 392 18.18 -16.12 -3.35
CA ILE A 392 19.24 -16.93 -2.73
C ILE A 392 19.14 -18.35 -3.31
N LYS A 393 20.21 -18.86 -3.92
CA LYS A 393 20.21 -20.20 -4.47
C LYS A 393 19.95 -21.26 -3.39
N ALA A 394 19.04 -22.21 -3.68
CA ALA A 394 18.55 -23.18 -2.72
C ALA A 394 19.49 -24.38 -2.51
N ASP A 395 20.80 -24.14 -2.44
CA ASP A 395 21.84 -25.15 -2.17
C ASP A 395 21.84 -25.63 -0.71
N LYS A 396 21.33 -24.80 0.20
CA LYS A 396 21.15 -25.10 1.62
C LYS A 396 19.69 -24.90 2.04
N ARG A 397 19.27 -25.59 3.09
CA ARG A 397 17.91 -25.46 3.60
C ARG A 397 17.77 -24.19 4.45
N LEU A 398 16.98 -23.23 3.99
CA LEU A 398 16.58 -22.04 4.75
C LEU A 398 15.16 -22.21 5.32
N ARG A 399 14.86 -21.45 6.35
CA ARG A 399 13.51 -21.38 6.95
C ARG A 399 12.82 -20.08 6.56
N VAL A 400 11.64 -20.19 6.00
CA VAL A 400 10.76 -19.04 5.72
C VAL A 400 10.49 -18.26 7.01
N GLY A 401 10.48 -16.94 6.93
CA GLY A 401 10.28 -16.04 8.05
C GLY A 401 11.50 -15.92 8.99
N GLN A 402 12.69 -16.39 8.58
CA GLN A 402 13.94 -16.18 9.32
C GLN A 402 14.85 -15.22 8.59
N PHE A 403 15.65 -14.51 9.39
CA PHE A 403 16.68 -13.59 8.90
C PHE A 403 17.99 -14.32 8.63
N TYR A 404 18.67 -13.90 7.56
CA TYR A 404 19.97 -14.39 7.16
C TYR A 404 20.86 -13.24 6.72
N GLN A 405 22.18 -13.41 6.86
CA GLN A 405 23.18 -12.55 6.23
C GLN A 405 23.53 -13.14 4.87
N VAL A 406 23.52 -12.29 3.86
CA VAL A 406 23.84 -12.68 2.48
C VAL A 406 24.82 -11.69 1.88
N ARG A 407 25.62 -12.16 0.92
CA ARG A 407 26.46 -11.32 0.05
C ARG A 407 25.84 -11.31 -1.33
N ILE A 408 25.66 -10.11 -1.89
CA ILE A 408 25.13 -9.93 -3.23
C ILE A 408 26.20 -10.34 -4.25
N THR A 409 25.85 -11.26 -5.15
CA THR A 409 26.77 -11.81 -6.15
C THR A 409 26.55 -11.21 -7.53
N SER A 410 25.31 -10.85 -7.86
CA SER A 410 24.95 -10.18 -9.11
C SER A 410 23.61 -9.46 -8.97
N SER A 411 23.26 -8.65 -9.95
CA SER A 411 21.97 -7.97 -10.07
C SER A 411 21.47 -8.02 -11.53
N ASP A 412 20.19 -7.90 -11.72
CA ASP A 412 19.59 -7.46 -12.98
C ASP A 412 19.03 -6.04 -12.83
N GLU A 413 18.05 -5.64 -13.64
CA GLU A 413 17.47 -4.29 -13.60
C GLU A 413 16.73 -4.01 -12.29
N PHE A 414 16.29 -5.06 -11.59
CA PHE A 414 15.46 -4.92 -10.38
C PHE A 414 15.93 -5.83 -9.25
N ASP A 415 16.12 -7.13 -9.51
CA ASP A 415 16.38 -8.12 -8.49
C ASP A 415 17.87 -8.33 -8.18
N LEU A 416 18.14 -8.78 -6.98
CA LEU A 416 19.47 -9.10 -6.51
C LEU A 416 19.64 -10.62 -6.37
N TYR A 417 20.80 -11.14 -6.77
CA TYR A 417 21.19 -12.53 -6.53
C TYR A 417 22.21 -12.58 -5.42
N ALA A 418 22.07 -13.55 -4.52
CA ALA A 418 22.87 -13.59 -3.32
C ALA A 418 23.25 -15.01 -2.89
N GLU A 419 24.32 -15.09 -2.12
CA GLU A 419 24.76 -16.30 -1.41
C GLU A 419 24.79 -16.06 0.10
N LEU A 420 24.70 -17.13 0.89
CA LEU A 420 24.81 -17.04 2.35
C LEU A 420 26.26 -16.73 2.75
N VAL A 421 26.41 -15.82 3.70
CA VAL A 421 27.70 -15.55 4.37
C VAL A 421 27.94 -16.57 5.47
#